data_40179b02ff871feab7f12794fedc4d2c
#
_entry.id   40179b02ff871feab7f12794fedc4d2c
#
_cell.length_a   1.000
_cell.length_b   1.000
_cell.length_c   1.000
_cell.angle_alpha   90.00
_cell.angle_beta   90.00
_cell.angle_gamma   90.00
#
_symmetry.space_group_name_H-M   'P 1'
#
loop_
_entity.id
_entity.type
_entity.pdbx_description
1 polymer ?
#
loop_
_entity_poly.entity_id
_entity_poly.type
_entity_poly.pdbx_seq_one_letter_code
_entity_poly.pdbx_strand_id
1 'polypeptide(L)'
;MGREALEPSIQAGLRTNAPNFVVLTTFVLYCQCINVFFMDPKLILERLERFLGAKPVVPSDVFVAPNATLVGKVSVGSRSSIWFQSVIRADINEIRIGSETNIQDGSILHVADQYSLTIGDQVTCGHRAILHACLVQDRVLIGMNATLMDGAEIGAGSIIGAGALVTKGSVIPRCSLVLGSPARVIRMLTGDEEKGIAELAAKYVFVAKRYLEMGSIHGP
;
A
#
# COMPACT_ATOMS: atom_id res chain seq x y z
N MET A 1 5.20 66.08 54.82
CA MET A 1 4.05 65.21 54.75
C MET A 1 4.32 64.25 53.64
N GLY A 2 4.84 63.08 53.80
CA GLY A 2 4.43 61.96 54.61
C GLY A 2 3.79 60.98 53.67
N ARG A 3 4.50 59.94 53.29
CA ARG A 3 4.23 58.54 53.62
C ARG A 3 5.09 57.62 52.76
N GLU A 4 5.93 56.92 53.44
CA GLU A 4 6.51 55.69 53.06
C GLU A 4 5.47 54.66 52.64
N ALA A 5 5.80 53.80 51.66
CA ALA A 5 5.14 52.54 51.50
C ALA A 5 6.19 51.48 51.09
N LEU A 6 6.29 50.53 51.94
CA LEU A 6 7.14 49.35 51.99
C LEU A 6 7.01 48.46 50.75
N GLU A 7 8.14 48.05 50.23
CA GLU A 7 8.24 46.86 49.41
C GLU A 7 8.18 45.59 50.29
N PRO A 8 7.58 44.52 49.82
CA PRO A 8 7.86 43.17 50.27
C PRO A 8 8.67 42.41 49.24
N SER A 9 9.90 42.10 49.66
CA SER A 9 10.77 41.11 49.00
C SER A 9 10.09 39.74 48.94
N ILE A 10 9.87 39.23 47.72
CA ILE A 10 9.55 37.82 47.51
C ILE A 10 10.76 37.13 46.90
N GLN A 11 11.57 36.55 47.76
CA GLN A 11 12.47 35.47 47.39
C GLN A 11 11.64 34.24 47.11
N ALA A 12 11.38 33.96 45.84
CA ALA A 12 10.88 32.66 45.40
C ALA A 12 12.04 31.80 44.93
N GLY A 13 12.38 30.83 45.76
CA GLY A 13 13.38 29.82 45.46
C GLY A 13 12.94 29.03 44.24
N LEU A 14 13.75 29.09 43.19
CA LEU A 14 13.70 28.18 42.05
C LEU A 14 14.11 26.80 42.53
N ARG A 15 13.13 25.96 42.87
CA ARG A 15 13.34 24.51 42.93
C ARG A 15 13.35 24.00 41.48
N THR A 16 14.52 23.74 40.95
CA THR A 16 14.73 22.98 39.77
C THR A 16 14.36 21.52 40.02
N ASN A 17 13.12 21.15 39.86
CA ASN A 17 12.72 19.75 39.72
C ASN A 17 12.84 19.38 38.23
N ALA A 18 13.88 18.71 37.87
CA ALA A 18 14.14 18.17 36.57
C ALA A 18 13.13 17.07 36.21
N PRO A 19 12.40 17.19 35.08
CA PRO A 19 11.74 16.04 34.46
C PRO A 19 12.50 15.53 33.24
N ASN A 20 13.84 15.75 33.18
CA ASN A 20 14.62 15.34 32.02
C ASN A 20 14.92 13.84 31.98
N PHE A 21 14.78 13.13 33.09
CA PHE A 21 15.02 11.68 33.13
C PHE A 21 13.84 10.85 32.59
N VAL A 22 12.62 11.29 32.82
CA VAL A 22 11.40 10.58 32.35
C VAL A 22 11.22 10.73 30.85
N VAL A 23 11.53 11.91 30.29
CA VAL A 23 11.41 12.16 28.84
C VAL A 23 12.45 11.36 28.04
N LEU A 24 13.69 11.28 28.55
CA LEU A 24 14.71 10.44 27.89
C LEU A 24 14.37 8.94 27.96
N THR A 25 13.87 8.46 29.11
CA THR A 25 13.51 7.04 29.27
C THR A 25 12.29 6.70 28.41
N THR A 26 11.31 7.61 28.29
CA THR A 26 10.14 7.41 27.43
C THR A 26 10.52 7.47 25.96
N PHE A 27 11.47 8.34 25.57
CA PHE A 27 11.96 8.41 24.19
C PHE A 27 12.79 7.17 23.82
N VAL A 28 13.61 6.66 24.72
CA VAL A 28 14.37 5.41 24.54
C VAL A 28 13.45 4.20 24.50
N LEU A 29 12.41 4.14 25.34
CA LEU A 29 11.37 3.10 25.30
C LEU A 29 10.51 3.19 24.03
N TYR A 30 10.17 4.39 23.56
CA TYR A 30 9.46 4.58 22.30
C TYR A 30 10.31 4.21 21.09
N CYS A 31 11.63 4.48 21.12
CA CYS A 31 12.57 4.01 20.10
C CYS A 31 12.80 2.49 20.14
N GLN A 32 12.68 1.84 21.30
CA GLN A 32 12.75 0.37 21.39
C GLN A 32 11.48 -0.33 20.92
N CYS A 33 10.33 0.35 20.96
CA CYS A 33 9.07 -0.17 20.39
C CYS A 33 8.96 0.04 18.89
N ILE A 34 9.66 1.00 18.31
CA ILE A 34 9.92 1.11 16.89
C ILE A 34 11.23 0.35 16.69
N ASN A 35 11.15 -0.91 16.26
CA ASN A 35 12.28 -1.58 15.65
C ASN A 35 12.64 -0.79 14.39
N VAL A 36 13.34 0.33 14.56
CA VAL A 36 14.13 0.91 13.48
C VAL A 36 15.24 -0.11 13.28
N PHE A 37 14.98 -1.07 12.40
CA PHE A 37 16.03 -1.91 11.88
C PHE A 37 17.05 -0.95 11.27
N PHE A 38 18.16 -0.74 11.96
CA PHE A 38 19.36 -0.24 11.31
C PHE A 38 19.74 -1.32 10.30
N MET A 39 19.15 -1.19 9.11
CA MET A 39 19.52 -2.08 8.02
C MET A 39 20.96 -1.73 7.66
N ASP A 40 21.82 -2.74 7.64
CA ASP A 40 23.19 -2.60 7.16
C ASP A 40 23.15 -2.00 5.74
N PRO A 41 23.79 -0.84 5.49
CA PRO A 41 23.85 -0.21 4.18
C PRO A 41 24.29 -1.16 3.06
N LYS A 42 25.12 -2.16 3.38
CA LYS A 42 25.55 -3.19 2.45
C LYS A 42 24.38 -4.06 2.00
N LEU A 43 23.49 -4.47 2.91
CA LEU A 43 22.27 -5.24 2.56
C LEU A 43 21.32 -4.42 1.70
N ILE A 44 21.21 -3.10 1.93
CA ILE A 44 20.41 -2.23 1.08
C ILE A 44 20.98 -2.19 -0.33
N LEU A 45 22.29 -2.00 -0.48
CA LEU A 45 22.95 -1.98 -1.80
C LEU A 45 22.78 -3.30 -2.53
N GLU A 46 23.00 -4.43 -1.88
CA GLU A 46 22.78 -5.76 -2.47
C GLU A 46 21.35 -5.97 -2.96
N ARG A 47 20.35 -5.47 -2.23
CA ARG A 47 18.95 -5.51 -2.66
C ARG A 47 18.70 -4.61 -3.86
N LEU A 48 19.17 -3.37 -3.82
CA LEU A 48 19.02 -2.44 -4.94
C LEU A 48 19.68 -3.00 -6.22
N GLU A 49 20.88 -3.54 -6.12
CA GLU A 49 21.55 -4.20 -7.26
C GLU A 49 20.74 -5.36 -7.81
N ARG A 50 20.15 -6.17 -6.93
CA ARG A 50 19.38 -7.35 -7.31
C ARG A 50 18.02 -7.03 -7.92
N PHE A 51 17.31 -6.07 -7.38
CA PHE A 51 15.91 -5.82 -7.72
C PHE A 51 15.72 -4.58 -8.61
N LEU A 52 16.36 -3.44 -8.28
CA LEU A 52 16.24 -2.21 -9.05
C LEU A 52 16.84 -2.34 -10.47
N GLY A 53 17.94 -3.07 -10.62
CA GLY A 53 18.58 -3.34 -11.92
C GLY A 53 17.78 -4.27 -12.84
N ALA A 54 16.77 -4.98 -12.31
CA ALA A 54 15.91 -5.84 -13.10
C ALA A 54 14.96 -5.02 -13.98
N LYS A 55 14.72 -5.49 -15.20
CA LYS A 55 13.72 -4.88 -16.09
C LYS A 55 12.35 -5.49 -15.82
N PRO A 56 11.27 -4.68 -15.80
CA PRO A 56 9.91 -5.19 -15.75
C PRO A 56 9.62 -6.17 -16.91
N VAL A 57 8.97 -7.28 -16.58
CA VAL A 57 8.50 -8.28 -17.56
C VAL A 57 7.01 -8.04 -17.78
N VAL A 58 6.69 -7.52 -18.97
CA VAL A 58 5.32 -7.14 -19.34
C VAL A 58 5.01 -7.73 -20.72
N PRO A 59 4.05 -8.67 -20.84
CA PRO A 59 3.60 -9.21 -22.12
C PRO A 59 3.01 -8.13 -23.05
N SER A 60 3.04 -8.36 -24.34
CA SER A 60 2.56 -7.40 -25.35
C SER A 60 1.03 -7.21 -25.34
N ASP A 61 0.29 -8.11 -24.72
CA ASP A 61 -1.16 -8.04 -24.54
C ASP A 61 -1.60 -7.34 -23.24
N VAL A 62 -0.63 -6.75 -22.51
CA VAL A 62 -0.87 -5.95 -21.32
C VAL A 62 -0.94 -4.46 -21.69
N PHE A 63 -1.99 -3.79 -21.31
CA PHE A 63 -2.07 -2.33 -21.44
C PHE A 63 -1.28 -1.66 -20.30
N VAL A 64 -0.32 -0.81 -20.65
CA VAL A 64 0.37 0.07 -19.70
C VAL A 64 0.19 1.50 -20.16
N ALA A 65 -0.45 2.32 -19.34
CA ALA A 65 -0.66 3.73 -19.63
C ALA A 65 0.68 4.47 -19.77
N PRO A 66 0.80 5.43 -20.72
CA PRO A 66 2.09 6.10 -21.02
C PRO A 66 2.76 6.79 -19.83
N ASN A 67 1.97 7.20 -18.83
CA ASN A 67 2.44 7.86 -17.62
C ASN A 67 2.38 6.98 -16.36
N ALA A 68 2.19 5.67 -16.53
CA ALA A 68 2.41 4.70 -15.46
C ALA A 68 3.91 4.44 -15.30
N THR A 69 4.35 4.21 -14.08
CA THR A 69 5.76 3.97 -13.74
C THR A 69 5.95 2.56 -13.21
N LEU A 70 6.75 1.75 -13.91
CA LEU A 70 7.15 0.42 -13.47
C LEU A 70 8.66 0.40 -13.27
N VAL A 71 9.13 0.05 -12.07
CA VAL A 71 10.55 0.06 -11.71
C VAL A 71 10.94 -1.23 -11.01
N GLY A 72 12.08 -1.80 -11.40
CA GLY A 72 12.69 -2.94 -10.75
C GLY A 72 12.05 -4.29 -11.12
N LYS A 73 12.13 -5.26 -10.22
CA LYS A 73 11.70 -6.64 -10.47
C LYS A 73 10.17 -6.80 -10.44
N VAL A 74 9.51 -6.27 -11.46
CA VAL A 74 8.05 -6.38 -11.67
C VAL A 74 7.76 -7.44 -12.72
N SER A 75 6.76 -8.29 -12.49
CA SER A 75 6.18 -9.18 -13.50
C SER A 75 4.67 -8.99 -13.58
N VAL A 76 4.13 -8.92 -14.79
CA VAL A 76 2.70 -8.73 -15.05
C VAL A 76 2.18 -9.89 -15.87
N GLY A 77 1.05 -10.46 -15.49
CA GLY A 77 0.38 -11.53 -16.22
C GLY A 77 -0.38 -11.01 -17.45
N SER A 78 -0.65 -11.95 -18.35
CA SER A 78 -1.33 -11.71 -19.64
C SER A 78 -2.68 -11.01 -19.47
N ARG A 79 -3.05 -10.16 -20.43
CA ARG A 79 -4.32 -9.42 -20.50
C ARG A 79 -4.63 -8.52 -19.28
N SER A 80 -3.61 -8.20 -18.49
CA SER A 80 -3.73 -7.25 -17.38
C SER A 80 -3.62 -5.81 -17.87
N SER A 81 -3.87 -4.85 -16.98
CA SER A 81 -3.80 -3.43 -17.34
C SER A 81 -3.31 -2.57 -16.17
N ILE A 82 -2.39 -1.66 -16.47
CA ILE A 82 -1.83 -0.68 -15.55
C ILE A 82 -2.23 0.70 -16.04
N TRP A 83 -3.04 1.37 -15.27
CA TRP A 83 -3.70 2.61 -15.67
C TRP A 83 -2.89 3.86 -15.31
N PHE A 84 -3.41 5.02 -15.68
CA PHE A 84 -2.70 6.29 -15.65
C PHE A 84 -2.19 6.66 -14.25
N GLN A 85 -0.96 7.21 -14.18
CA GLN A 85 -0.33 7.66 -12.94
C GLN A 85 -0.14 6.58 -11.86
N SER A 86 -0.30 5.32 -12.20
CA SER A 86 0.01 4.22 -11.28
C SER A 86 1.53 4.07 -11.13
N VAL A 87 1.99 3.81 -9.90
CA VAL A 87 3.41 3.59 -9.59
C VAL A 87 3.58 2.18 -9.04
N ILE A 88 4.39 1.37 -9.71
CA ILE A 88 4.73 0.00 -9.32
C ILE A 88 6.25 -0.06 -9.15
N ARG A 89 6.71 -0.04 -7.89
CA ARG A 89 8.13 0.06 -7.56
C ARG A 89 8.62 -1.16 -6.77
N ALA A 90 9.41 -1.99 -7.44
CA ALA A 90 9.99 -3.24 -6.94
C ALA A 90 11.52 -3.14 -6.84
N ASP A 91 12.00 -2.18 -6.07
CA ASP A 91 13.43 -1.82 -5.97
C ASP A 91 14.20 -2.59 -4.90
N ILE A 92 13.52 -3.11 -3.87
CA ILE A 92 14.14 -3.86 -2.76
C ILE A 92 13.61 -5.28 -2.58
N ASN A 93 12.56 -5.63 -3.32
CA ASN A 93 11.95 -6.95 -3.39
C ASN A 93 11.19 -7.08 -4.72
N GLU A 94 10.42 -8.13 -4.95
CA GLU A 94 9.69 -8.34 -6.19
C GLU A 94 8.20 -8.02 -6.09
N ILE A 95 7.61 -7.60 -7.22
CA ILE A 95 6.16 -7.45 -7.39
C ILE A 95 5.71 -8.41 -8.49
N ARG A 96 4.71 -9.22 -8.17
CA ARG A 96 4.03 -10.12 -9.12
C ARG A 96 2.57 -9.73 -9.24
N ILE A 97 2.12 -9.51 -10.46
CA ILE A 97 0.73 -9.22 -10.80
C ILE A 97 0.25 -10.32 -11.71
N GLY A 98 -0.85 -10.97 -11.36
CA GLY A 98 -1.46 -12.05 -12.12
C GLY A 98 -2.09 -11.58 -13.43
N SER A 99 -2.75 -12.52 -14.13
CA SER A 99 -3.41 -12.31 -15.41
C SER A 99 -4.80 -11.69 -15.23
N GLU A 100 -5.28 -10.97 -16.26
CA GLU A 100 -6.60 -10.32 -16.26
C GLU A 100 -6.84 -9.37 -15.07
N THR A 101 -5.76 -8.91 -14.44
CA THR A 101 -5.75 -8.02 -13.28
C THR A 101 -5.61 -6.58 -13.71
N ASN A 102 -6.38 -5.68 -13.11
CA ASN A 102 -6.32 -4.25 -13.45
C ASN A 102 -5.89 -3.42 -12.23
N ILE A 103 -4.87 -2.58 -12.43
CA ILE A 103 -4.37 -1.62 -11.45
C ILE A 103 -4.79 -0.23 -11.92
N GLN A 104 -5.82 0.32 -11.28
CA GLN A 104 -6.45 1.55 -11.74
C GLN A 104 -5.67 2.80 -11.36
N ASP A 105 -6.08 3.92 -11.95
CA ASP A 105 -5.36 5.19 -11.97
C ASP A 105 -4.88 5.65 -10.58
N GLY A 106 -3.64 6.10 -10.51
CA GLY A 106 -3.03 6.67 -9.32
C GLY A 106 -2.75 5.67 -8.20
N SER A 107 -2.88 4.37 -8.44
CA SER A 107 -2.58 3.33 -7.44
C SER A 107 -1.08 3.20 -7.21
N ILE A 108 -0.68 2.89 -5.98
CA ILE A 108 0.72 2.75 -5.57
C ILE A 108 0.96 1.34 -5.05
N LEU A 109 1.89 0.64 -5.69
CA LEU A 109 2.31 -0.70 -5.36
C LEU A 109 3.79 -0.68 -4.95
N HIS A 110 4.08 -1.11 -3.73
CA HIS A 110 5.46 -1.15 -3.23
C HIS A 110 5.71 -2.39 -2.37
N VAL A 111 6.94 -2.61 -2.02
CA VAL A 111 7.45 -3.78 -1.32
C VAL A 111 8.15 -3.40 -0.03
N ALA A 112 8.36 -4.37 0.84
CA ALA A 112 9.20 -4.26 2.03
C ALA A 112 10.36 -5.25 1.96
N ASP A 113 11.34 -5.09 2.84
CA ASP A 113 12.51 -5.98 2.89
C ASP A 113 12.13 -7.44 3.09
N GLN A 114 11.16 -7.70 3.96
CA GLN A 114 10.76 -9.06 4.35
C GLN A 114 9.58 -9.60 3.55
N TYR A 115 8.82 -8.71 2.87
CA TYR A 115 7.61 -9.08 2.17
C TYR A 115 7.62 -8.54 0.73
N SER A 116 7.44 -9.44 -0.22
CA SER A 116 7.11 -9.10 -1.60
C SER A 116 5.66 -8.61 -1.71
N LEU A 117 5.26 -8.15 -2.88
CA LEU A 117 3.86 -7.92 -3.20
C LEU A 117 3.44 -8.94 -4.27
N THR A 118 2.41 -9.72 -3.94
CA THR A 118 1.83 -10.66 -4.90
C THR A 118 0.34 -10.37 -5.04
N ILE A 119 -0.11 -10.20 -6.27
CA ILE A 119 -1.51 -10.00 -6.65
C ILE A 119 -1.88 -11.12 -7.61
N GLY A 120 -2.96 -11.84 -7.31
CA GLY A 120 -3.47 -12.95 -8.10
C GLY A 120 -4.12 -12.55 -9.41
N ASP A 121 -4.80 -13.49 -10.01
CA ASP A 121 -5.52 -13.34 -11.28
C ASP A 121 -6.90 -12.70 -11.07
N GLN A 122 -7.37 -11.97 -12.08
CA GLN A 122 -8.70 -11.34 -12.09
C GLN A 122 -8.97 -10.41 -10.91
N VAL A 123 -7.93 -9.74 -10.40
CA VAL A 123 -8.05 -8.75 -9.33
C VAL A 123 -8.37 -7.38 -9.93
N THR A 124 -9.33 -6.69 -9.33
CA THR A 124 -9.59 -5.28 -9.62
C THR A 124 -9.06 -4.43 -8.48
N CYS A 125 -7.99 -3.67 -8.74
CA CYS A 125 -7.45 -2.67 -7.83
C CYS A 125 -7.98 -1.29 -8.19
N GLY A 126 -8.91 -0.80 -7.37
CA GLY A 126 -9.59 0.48 -7.60
C GLY A 126 -8.66 1.69 -7.51
N HIS A 127 -9.10 2.79 -8.13
CA HIS A 127 -8.32 4.03 -8.23
C HIS A 127 -7.70 4.47 -6.90
N ARG A 128 -6.44 4.87 -6.94
CA ARG A 128 -5.68 5.40 -5.80
C ARG A 128 -5.54 4.44 -4.61
N ALA A 129 -5.69 3.14 -4.84
CA ALA A 129 -5.40 2.17 -3.79
C ALA A 129 -3.89 2.06 -3.54
N ILE A 130 -3.52 1.75 -2.29
CA ILE A 130 -2.14 1.54 -1.87
C ILE A 130 -2.00 0.09 -1.42
N LEU A 131 -1.14 -0.66 -2.12
CA LEU A 131 -0.80 -2.03 -1.79
C LEU A 131 0.69 -2.10 -1.42
N HIS A 132 0.97 -2.33 -0.16
CA HIS A 132 2.33 -2.36 0.34
C HIS A 132 2.66 -3.74 0.90
N ALA A 133 3.56 -4.47 0.20
CA ALA A 133 4.16 -5.71 0.69
C ALA A 133 3.14 -6.74 1.23
N CYS A 134 2.09 -7.04 0.47
CA CYS A 134 0.97 -7.88 0.87
C CYS A 134 0.69 -9.00 -0.14
N LEU A 135 -0.15 -9.95 0.24
CA LEU A 135 -0.65 -11.02 -0.63
C LEU A 135 -2.14 -10.80 -0.91
N VAL A 136 -2.49 -10.66 -2.18
CA VAL A 136 -3.87 -10.63 -2.66
C VAL A 136 -4.11 -11.85 -3.53
N GLN A 137 -5.01 -12.72 -3.14
CA GLN A 137 -5.37 -13.91 -3.92
C GLN A 137 -6.27 -13.53 -5.11
N ASP A 138 -6.69 -14.54 -5.89
CA ASP A 138 -7.46 -14.34 -7.11
C ASP A 138 -8.86 -13.75 -6.86
N ARG A 139 -9.38 -13.04 -7.85
CA ARG A 139 -10.75 -12.52 -7.87
C ARG A 139 -11.07 -11.68 -6.64
N VAL A 140 -10.20 -10.75 -6.29
CA VAL A 140 -10.42 -9.77 -5.23
C VAL A 140 -10.77 -8.41 -5.84
N LEU A 141 -11.77 -7.76 -5.28
CA LEU A 141 -12.04 -6.35 -5.54
C LEU A 141 -11.47 -5.50 -4.40
N ILE A 142 -10.50 -4.66 -4.73
CA ILE A 142 -9.95 -3.65 -3.82
C ILE A 142 -10.58 -2.32 -4.17
N GLY A 143 -11.33 -1.75 -3.23
CA GLY A 143 -12.04 -0.48 -3.41
C GLY A 143 -11.11 0.71 -3.55
N MET A 144 -11.62 1.78 -4.14
CA MET A 144 -10.89 3.05 -4.32
C MET A 144 -10.34 3.59 -2.99
N ASN A 145 -9.12 4.11 -3.00
CA ASN A 145 -8.41 4.63 -1.81
C ASN A 145 -8.22 3.62 -0.66
N ALA A 146 -8.42 2.33 -0.87
CA ALA A 146 -8.10 1.34 0.15
C ALA A 146 -6.58 1.22 0.33
N THR A 147 -6.16 0.91 1.56
CA THR A 147 -4.74 0.70 1.89
C THR A 147 -4.57 -0.69 2.51
N LEU A 148 -3.68 -1.48 1.91
CA LEU A 148 -3.28 -2.80 2.39
C LEU A 148 -1.81 -2.70 2.84
N MET A 149 -1.54 -3.09 4.10
CA MET A 149 -0.21 -2.95 4.70
C MET A 149 0.56 -4.28 4.72
N ASP A 150 1.83 -4.18 5.10
CA ASP A 150 2.84 -5.24 5.12
C ASP A 150 2.31 -6.55 5.71
N GLY A 151 2.53 -7.65 5.00
CA GLY A 151 2.14 -8.99 5.45
C GLY A 151 0.64 -9.21 5.56
N ALA A 152 -0.20 -8.29 5.07
CA ALA A 152 -1.64 -8.56 4.97
C ALA A 152 -1.90 -9.62 3.89
N GLU A 153 -2.81 -10.53 4.17
CA GLU A 153 -3.23 -11.61 3.26
C GLU A 153 -4.73 -11.48 2.98
N ILE A 154 -5.09 -11.31 1.72
CA ILE A 154 -6.49 -11.18 1.29
C ILE A 154 -6.91 -12.46 0.58
N GLY A 155 -7.85 -13.18 1.19
CA GLY A 155 -8.41 -14.42 0.64
C GLY A 155 -9.22 -14.19 -0.64
N ALA A 156 -9.14 -15.16 -1.55
CA ALA A 156 -9.78 -15.10 -2.86
C ALA A 156 -11.28 -14.79 -2.79
N GLY A 157 -11.80 -14.12 -3.80
CA GLY A 157 -13.21 -13.79 -3.92
C GLY A 157 -13.69 -12.73 -2.94
N SER A 158 -12.80 -11.96 -2.29
CA SER A 158 -13.17 -10.96 -1.28
C SER A 158 -13.34 -9.56 -1.87
N ILE A 159 -14.07 -8.72 -1.16
CA ILE A 159 -14.21 -7.28 -1.43
C ILE A 159 -13.61 -6.50 -0.25
N ILE A 160 -12.62 -5.69 -0.54
CA ILE A 160 -12.11 -4.65 0.36
C ILE A 160 -12.79 -3.34 -0.03
N GLY A 161 -13.58 -2.78 0.87
CA GLY A 161 -14.37 -1.57 0.58
C GLY A 161 -13.50 -0.33 0.35
N ALA A 162 -14.08 0.66 -0.32
CA ALA A 162 -13.39 1.93 -0.59
C ALA A 162 -12.94 2.60 0.72
N GLY A 163 -11.72 3.14 0.74
CA GLY A 163 -11.12 3.79 1.91
C GLY A 163 -10.81 2.87 3.09
N ALA A 164 -10.93 1.56 2.94
CA ALA A 164 -10.61 0.62 4.01
C ALA A 164 -9.10 0.57 4.29
N LEU A 165 -8.72 0.45 5.57
CA LEU A 165 -7.34 0.28 6.02
C LEU A 165 -7.15 -1.14 6.57
N VAL A 166 -6.60 -2.03 5.74
CA VAL A 166 -6.18 -3.37 6.17
C VAL A 166 -4.80 -3.27 6.81
N THR A 167 -4.74 -3.47 8.10
CA THR A 167 -3.53 -3.27 8.91
C THR A 167 -2.52 -4.41 8.71
N LYS A 168 -1.26 -4.13 9.08
CA LYS A 168 -0.13 -5.06 8.98
C LYS A 168 -0.48 -6.45 9.55
N GLY A 169 -0.14 -7.50 8.79
CA GLY A 169 -0.32 -8.90 9.20
C GLY A 169 -1.77 -9.36 9.32
N SER A 170 -2.74 -8.58 8.85
CA SER A 170 -4.15 -9.02 8.84
C SER A 170 -4.36 -10.18 7.86
N VAL A 171 -5.08 -11.20 8.29
CA VAL A 171 -5.50 -12.32 7.42
C VAL A 171 -7.00 -12.24 7.20
N ILE A 172 -7.39 -11.98 5.96
CA ILE A 172 -8.79 -11.87 5.54
C ILE A 172 -9.23 -13.21 4.93
N PRO A 173 -10.26 -13.85 5.47
CA PRO A 173 -10.81 -15.09 4.89
C PRO A 173 -11.32 -14.87 3.46
N ARG A 174 -11.42 -15.96 2.70
CA ARG A 174 -12.02 -15.95 1.35
C ARG A 174 -13.47 -15.46 1.39
N CYS A 175 -13.93 -14.92 0.27
CA CYS A 175 -15.31 -14.49 0.05
C CYS A 175 -15.85 -13.53 1.14
N SER A 176 -14.99 -12.64 1.64
CA SER A 176 -15.33 -11.69 2.72
C SER A 176 -15.63 -10.30 2.20
N LEU A 177 -16.65 -9.65 2.77
CA LEU A 177 -16.81 -8.19 2.71
C LEU A 177 -16.06 -7.56 3.87
N VAL A 178 -15.12 -6.67 3.54
CA VAL A 178 -14.21 -6.03 4.51
C VAL A 178 -14.34 -4.51 4.40
N LEU A 179 -14.70 -3.84 5.49
CA LEU A 179 -14.92 -2.38 5.52
C LEU A 179 -14.23 -1.75 6.72
N GLY A 180 -13.97 -0.43 6.62
CA GLY A 180 -13.59 0.42 7.73
C GLY A 180 -12.10 0.73 7.84
N SER A 181 -11.76 1.59 8.81
CA SER A 181 -10.39 1.99 9.15
C SER A 181 -10.26 2.06 10.70
N PRO A 182 -9.63 1.04 11.32
CA PRO A 182 -9.09 -0.19 10.75
C PRO A 182 -10.17 -1.10 10.18
N ALA A 183 -9.84 -1.82 9.11
CA ALA A 183 -10.76 -2.70 8.39
C ALA A 183 -11.16 -3.93 9.21
N ARG A 184 -12.42 -4.35 9.05
CA ARG A 184 -12.95 -5.56 9.68
C ARG A 184 -13.78 -6.35 8.68
N VAL A 185 -13.77 -7.66 8.82
CA VAL A 185 -14.71 -8.55 8.12
C VAL A 185 -16.11 -8.27 8.65
N ILE A 186 -17.01 -7.87 7.76
CA ILE A 186 -18.40 -7.55 8.11
C ILE A 186 -19.29 -8.77 7.94
N ARG A 187 -19.10 -9.50 6.83
CA ARG A 187 -19.85 -10.71 6.49
C ARG A 187 -19.19 -11.45 5.34
N MET A 188 -19.66 -12.63 5.06
CA MET A 188 -19.35 -13.31 3.80
C MET A 188 -20.08 -12.65 2.64
N LEU A 189 -19.54 -12.76 1.43
CA LEU A 189 -20.19 -12.30 0.21
C LEU A 189 -21.34 -13.21 -0.19
N THR A 190 -22.28 -12.66 -0.95
CA THR A 190 -23.29 -13.44 -1.67
C THR A 190 -22.72 -13.94 -3.01
N GLY A 191 -23.33 -14.96 -3.60
CA GLY A 191 -22.91 -15.47 -4.91
C GLY A 191 -22.99 -14.41 -6.03
N ASP A 192 -23.95 -13.48 -5.96
CA ASP A 192 -24.07 -12.38 -6.93
C ASP A 192 -22.92 -11.38 -6.78
N GLU A 193 -22.47 -11.09 -5.55
CA GLU A 193 -21.31 -10.22 -5.31
C GLU A 193 -20.02 -10.86 -5.84
N GLU A 194 -19.82 -12.16 -5.60
CA GLU A 194 -18.65 -12.89 -6.12
C GLU A 194 -18.65 -12.89 -7.66
N LYS A 195 -19.82 -13.10 -8.28
CA LYS A 195 -19.97 -13.02 -9.74
C LYS A 195 -19.65 -11.62 -10.26
N GLY A 196 -20.11 -10.58 -9.58
CA GLY A 196 -19.85 -9.18 -9.93
C GLY A 196 -18.36 -8.83 -9.95
N ILE A 197 -17.54 -9.44 -9.07
CA ILE A 197 -16.07 -9.26 -9.08
C ILE A 197 -15.48 -9.76 -10.41
N ALA A 198 -15.86 -10.97 -10.84
CA ALA A 198 -15.34 -11.56 -12.07
C ALA A 198 -15.81 -10.77 -13.31
N GLU A 199 -17.07 -10.33 -13.33
CA GLU A 199 -17.60 -9.50 -14.41
C GLU A 199 -16.87 -8.15 -14.52
N LEU A 200 -16.53 -7.53 -13.39
CA LEU A 200 -15.77 -6.28 -13.38
C LEU A 200 -14.35 -6.48 -13.92
N ALA A 201 -13.65 -7.54 -13.53
CA ALA A 201 -12.33 -7.86 -14.08
C ALA A 201 -12.38 -8.08 -15.60
N ALA A 202 -13.35 -8.88 -16.08
CA ALA A 202 -13.56 -9.12 -17.50
C ALA A 202 -13.86 -7.84 -18.29
N LYS A 203 -14.63 -6.91 -17.71
CA LYS A 203 -14.87 -5.58 -18.29
C LYS A 203 -13.55 -4.84 -18.52
N TYR A 204 -12.64 -4.85 -17.55
CA TYR A 204 -11.35 -4.17 -17.68
C TYR A 204 -10.43 -4.84 -18.71
N VAL A 205 -10.47 -6.16 -18.85
CA VAL A 205 -9.79 -6.87 -19.95
C VAL A 205 -10.27 -6.35 -21.32
N PHE A 206 -11.59 -6.22 -21.49
CA PHE A 206 -12.16 -5.68 -22.73
C PHE A 206 -11.74 -4.22 -22.97
N VAL A 207 -11.84 -3.37 -21.95
CA VAL A 207 -11.45 -1.95 -22.06
C VAL A 207 -9.96 -1.82 -22.39
N ALA A 208 -9.09 -2.53 -21.69
CA ALA A 208 -7.65 -2.50 -21.93
C ALA A 208 -7.29 -2.92 -23.38
N LYS A 209 -7.95 -3.96 -23.90
CA LYS A 209 -7.78 -4.38 -25.29
C LYS A 209 -8.13 -3.25 -26.26
N ARG A 210 -9.21 -2.49 -26.02
CA ARG A 210 -9.57 -1.36 -26.87
C ARG A 210 -8.54 -0.24 -26.83
N TYR A 211 -7.95 0.02 -25.67
CA TYR A 211 -6.86 0.99 -25.53
C TYR A 211 -5.60 0.54 -26.30
N LEU A 212 -5.26 -0.74 -26.28
CA LEU A 212 -4.15 -1.29 -27.09
C LEU A 212 -4.41 -1.14 -28.59
N GLU A 213 -5.65 -1.43 -29.05
CA GLU A 213 -6.04 -1.32 -30.46
C GLU A 213 -6.04 0.12 -30.98
N MET A 214 -6.40 1.09 -30.14
CA MET A 214 -6.44 2.51 -30.51
C MET A 214 -5.06 3.14 -30.65
N GLY A 215 -4.01 2.50 -30.11
CA GLY A 215 -2.65 3.04 -30.12
C GLY A 215 -2.48 4.24 -29.20
N SER A 216 -1.59 5.16 -29.57
CA SER A 216 -1.19 6.30 -28.71
C SER A 216 -2.42 7.11 -28.24
N ILE A 217 -2.67 7.11 -26.94
CA ILE A 217 -3.65 7.99 -26.34
C ILE A 217 -2.90 9.30 -26.10
N HIS A 218 -3.22 10.29 -26.91
CA HIS A 218 -2.70 11.64 -26.74
C HIS A 218 -3.53 12.34 -25.66
N GLY A 219 -2.89 12.69 -24.53
CA GLY A 219 -3.39 13.77 -23.70
C GLY A 219 -3.26 15.09 -24.46
N PRO A 220 -4.01 16.10 -24.10
CA PRO A 220 -3.90 17.43 -24.69
C PRO A 220 -2.51 18.03 -24.51
#